data_08dc3b43fd01387c12eb0fbc5c73dec1
#
_entry.id   08dc3b43fd01387c12eb0fbc5c73dec1
#
_cell.length_a   1.000
_cell.length_b   1.000
_cell.length_c   1.000
_cell.angle_alpha   90.00
_cell.angle_beta   90.00
_cell.angle_gamma   90.00
#
_symmetry.space_group_name_H-M   'P 1'
#
loop_
_entity.id
_entity.type
_entity.pdbx_description
1 polymer ?
#
loop_
_entity_poly.entity_id
_entity_poly.type
_entity_poly.pdbx_seq_one_letter_code
_entity_poly.pdbx_strand_id
1 'polypeptide(L)'
;MKLPSVKDLNLVEKTVLFRADYDVPLGQDSRVVDVTRIEDSIPTLNYLFSQRAKVIGLAHLDRPGGKVVKGLSLKPVAEKLSLLLGKEVRLSAEVLGEKTKRAVKELKPKEILLLENLRFDAREMRNDKGFAKRLASLGEIYINNAFAVSHRQHVSIVGIPRYLPSAAGLDLVEEVETLTKVLQNPRRPVVVILGGVKYSKIEAARKMIGWADSILVGGKLVIYNGFPKLVKKEKVSGDLKRDGEDITEASIKEFEKIIRKAGTIIWSGPMGAFEKEEYNQGTKRIAQAVVKSRAYTVIGGGDTEAALTKFGLVDKIDYISSGGGAMLEFLAEGTLPGVEAIKKERQE
;
A
#
# COMPACT_ATOMS: atom_id res chain seq x y z
N MET A 1 -14.17 8.20 -8.52
CA MET A 1 -14.48 8.72 -7.16
C MET A 1 -13.62 9.95 -6.95
N LYS A 2 -14.19 11.10 -6.55
CA LYS A 2 -13.40 12.31 -6.26
C LYS A 2 -13.11 12.35 -4.75
N LEU A 3 -11.84 12.45 -4.37
CA LEU A 3 -11.39 12.63 -3.00
C LEU A 3 -11.10 14.09 -2.70
N PRO A 4 -11.35 14.58 -1.46
CA PRO A 4 -10.73 15.81 -1.00
C PRO A 4 -9.21 15.68 -1.12
N SER A 5 -8.58 16.55 -1.89
CA SER A 5 -7.13 16.53 -2.14
C SER A 5 -6.41 17.51 -1.20
N VAL A 6 -5.16 17.26 -0.94
CA VAL A 6 -4.26 18.20 -0.27
C VAL A 6 -4.27 19.59 -0.92
N LYS A 7 -4.59 19.68 -2.23
CA LYS A 7 -4.70 20.94 -2.97
C LYS A 7 -5.99 21.73 -2.70
N ASP A 8 -6.99 21.09 -2.11
CA ASP A 8 -8.30 21.72 -1.81
C ASP A 8 -8.33 22.43 -0.45
N LEU A 9 -7.25 22.31 0.34
CA LEU A 9 -7.16 22.88 1.69
C LEU A 9 -6.26 24.11 1.78
N ASN A 10 -6.60 25.04 2.66
CA ASN A 10 -5.71 26.13 3.02
C ASN A 10 -4.64 25.63 4.01
N LEU A 11 -3.42 25.46 3.52
CA LEU A 11 -2.29 24.89 4.25
C LEU A 11 -1.25 25.92 4.67
N VAL A 12 -1.44 27.20 4.31
CA VAL A 12 -0.45 28.25 4.54
C VAL A 12 -0.12 28.35 6.04
N GLU A 13 1.15 28.05 6.37
CA GLU A 13 1.73 28.04 7.72
C GLU A 13 1.04 27.10 8.73
N LYS A 14 0.12 26.22 8.26
CA LYS A 14 -0.57 25.24 9.09
C LYS A 14 0.35 24.13 9.58
N THR A 15 0.04 23.57 10.75
CA THR A 15 0.67 22.35 11.25
C THR A 15 -0.09 21.14 10.72
N VAL A 16 0.54 20.37 9.85
CA VAL A 16 -0.06 19.25 9.13
C VAL A 16 0.42 17.93 9.68
N LEU A 17 -0.49 17.08 10.11
CA LEU A 17 -0.24 15.66 10.37
C LEU A 17 -0.25 14.91 9.04
N PHE A 18 0.91 14.45 8.62
CA PHE A 18 1.12 13.77 7.32
C PHE A 18 1.35 12.27 7.52
N ARG A 19 0.38 11.43 7.13
CA ARG A 19 0.49 9.98 7.22
C ARG A 19 1.10 9.40 5.95
N ALA A 20 2.33 8.94 6.03
CA ALA A 20 3.07 8.31 4.94
C ALA A 20 3.21 6.78 5.15
N ASP A 21 3.36 6.03 4.09
CA ASP A 21 3.75 4.62 4.17
C ASP A 21 5.28 4.49 4.11
N TYR A 22 5.88 4.25 5.27
CA TYR A 22 7.33 4.05 5.42
C TYR A 22 7.66 2.64 5.92
N ASP A 23 6.78 1.67 5.62
CA ASP A 23 7.03 0.24 5.90
C ASP A 23 7.97 -0.34 4.84
N VAL A 24 9.24 0.08 4.92
CA VAL A 24 10.31 -0.25 3.99
C VAL A 24 11.21 -1.37 4.51
N PRO A 25 11.80 -2.20 3.64
CA PRO A 25 12.76 -3.22 4.07
C PRO A 25 14.06 -2.57 4.56
N LEU A 26 14.55 -3.09 5.70
CA LEU A 26 15.86 -2.74 6.25
C LEU A 26 16.85 -3.87 5.99
N GLY A 27 18.07 -3.52 5.59
CA GLY A 27 19.20 -4.43 5.47
C GLY A 27 19.77 -4.86 6.84
N GLN A 28 20.74 -5.76 6.82
CA GLN A 28 21.42 -6.23 8.03
C GLN A 28 22.15 -5.11 8.79
N ASP A 29 22.56 -4.07 8.07
CA ASP A 29 23.18 -2.85 8.63
C ASP A 29 22.12 -1.81 9.08
N SER A 30 20.86 -2.19 9.14
CA SER A 30 19.71 -1.35 9.47
C SER A 30 19.50 -0.17 8.50
N ARG A 31 20.08 -0.17 7.31
CA ARG A 31 19.81 0.83 6.28
C ARG A 31 18.58 0.46 5.46
N VAL A 32 17.91 1.48 4.94
CA VAL A 32 16.79 1.30 4.00
C VAL A 32 17.33 0.70 2.70
N VAL A 33 16.79 -0.45 2.29
CA VAL A 33 17.19 -1.18 1.08
C VAL A 33 16.38 -0.72 -0.13
N ASP A 34 15.08 -0.49 0.06
CA ASP A 34 14.17 -0.01 -0.97
C ASP A 34 13.57 1.33 -0.55
N VAL A 35 13.69 2.31 -1.42
CA VAL A 35 13.30 3.71 -1.15
C VAL A 35 11.97 4.10 -1.77
N THR A 36 11.39 3.28 -2.63
CA THR A 36 10.22 3.57 -3.45
C THR A 36 9.10 4.23 -2.64
N ARG A 37 8.69 3.64 -1.52
CA ARG A 37 7.64 4.20 -0.65
C ARG A 37 8.00 5.54 -0.02
N ILE A 38 9.28 5.80 0.19
CA ILE A 38 9.73 7.10 0.70
C ILE A 38 9.64 8.13 -0.43
N GLU A 39 10.07 7.77 -1.64
CA GLU A 39 10.01 8.62 -2.83
C GLU A 39 8.57 8.97 -3.19
N ASP A 40 7.62 8.05 -3.10
CA ASP A 40 6.17 8.28 -3.33
C ASP A 40 5.59 9.39 -2.43
N SER A 41 6.19 9.63 -1.26
CA SER A 41 5.75 10.70 -0.36
C SER A 41 6.27 12.09 -0.74
N ILE A 42 7.37 12.17 -1.51
CA ILE A 42 8.09 13.42 -1.81
C ILE A 42 7.23 14.45 -2.54
N PRO A 43 6.45 14.11 -3.56
CA PRO A 43 5.59 15.08 -4.24
C PRO A 43 4.62 15.79 -3.29
N THR A 44 3.99 15.06 -2.38
CA THR A 44 3.08 15.64 -1.38
C THR A 44 3.85 16.50 -0.36
N LEU A 45 5.00 16.04 0.12
CA LEU A 45 5.82 16.82 1.04
C LEU A 45 6.31 18.13 0.42
N ASN A 46 6.77 18.11 -0.83
CA ASN A 46 7.17 19.30 -1.56
C ASN A 46 6.01 20.29 -1.73
N TYR A 47 4.80 19.78 -2.00
CA TYR A 47 3.60 20.62 -2.03
C TYR A 47 3.34 21.27 -0.68
N LEU A 48 3.38 20.52 0.44
CA LEU A 48 3.23 21.05 1.80
C LEU A 48 4.27 22.13 2.11
N PHE A 49 5.53 21.90 1.75
CA PHE A 49 6.61 22.89 1.94
C PHE A 49 6.44 24.14 1.08
N SER A 50 5.88 24.01 -0.14
CA SER A 50 5.55 25.18 -0.98
C SER A 50 4.51 26.08 -0.30
N GLN A 51 3.58 25.49 0.45
CA GLN A 51 2.59 26.20 1.26
C GLN A 51 3.12 26.68 2.62
N ARG A 52 4.45 26.56 2.87
CA ARG A 52 5.08 26.91 4.16
C ARG A 52 4.50 26.13 5.35
N ALA A 53 3.87 24.98 5.13
CA ALA A 53 3.34 24.14 6.19
C ALA A 53 4.46 23.63 7.11
N LYS A 54 4.10 23.39 8.39
CA LYS A 54 4.90 22.66 9.38
C LYS A 54 4.43 21.20 9.32
N VAL A 55 5.32 20.26 9.09
CA VAL A 55 4.92 18.87 8.84
C VAL A 55 5.26 17.99 10.04
N ILE A 56 4.29 17.25 10.55
CA ILE A 56 4.47 16.17 11.52
C ILE A 56 4.23 14.85 10.78
N GLY A 57 5.31 14.13 10.48
CA GLY A 57 5.26 12.83 9.81
C GLY A 57 4.78 11.73 10.75
N LEU A 58 3.81 10.96 10.27
CA LEU A 58 3.22 9.80 10.94
C LEU A 58 3.49 8.57 10.08
N ALA A 59 4.19 7.57 10.61
CA ALA A 59 4.49 6.35 9.87
C ALA A 59 4.59 5.14 10.80
N HIS A 60 4.68 3.96 10.21
CA HIS A 60 4.99 2.74 10.90
C HIS A 60 6.10 1.98 10.17
N LEU A 61 6.74 1.08 10.86
CA LEU A 61 7.71 0.14 10.33
C LEU A 61 7.48 -1.23 10.97
N ASP A 62 7.18 -2.22 10.15
CA ASP A 62 6.97 -3.62 10.52
C ASP A 62 5.91 -3.82 11.64
N ARG A 63 6.05 -4.88 12.45
CA ARG A 63 5.05 -5.32 13.44
C ARG A 63 5.65 -5.49 14.84
N PRO A 64 6.00 -4.40 15.54
CA PRO A 64 6.62 -4.44 16.87
C PRO A 64 5.70 -4.95 17.99
N GLY A 65 4.39 -5.14 17.71
CA GLY A 65 3.46 -5.69 18.70
C GLY A 65 3.06 -4.73 19.81
N GLY A 66 3.12 -3.43 19.59
CA GLY A 66 2.69 -2.42 20.58
C GLY A 66 3.74 -2.11 21.64
N LYS A 67 5.01 -2.39 21.38
CA LYS A 67 6.14 -2.11 22.25
C LYS A 67 7.32 -1.55 21.48
N VAL A 68 8.20 -0.83 22.15
CA VAL A 68 9.42 -0.28 21.54
C VAL A 68 10.39 -1.43 21.20
N VAL A 69 10.75 -1.51 19.92
CA VAL A 69 11.76 -2.45 19.40
C VAL A 69 12.84 -1.63 18.70
N LYS A 70 14.05 -1.61 19.25
CA LYS A 70 15.17 -0.74 18.78
C LYS A 70 15.45 -0.87 17.29
N GLY A 71 15.42 -2.09 16.73
CA GLY A 71 15.65 -2.34 15.30
C GLY A 71 14.50 -1.90 14.38
N LEU A 72 13.35 -1.47 14.93
CA LEU A 72 12.19 -0.99 14.19
C LEU A 72 11.92 0.50 14.42
N SER A 73 12.94 1.26 14.87
CA SER A 73 12.90 2.72 14.92
C SER A 73 12.83 3.29 13.51
N LEU A 74 12.12 4.41 13.34
CA LEU A 74 12.08 5.17 12.08
C LEU A 74 13.34 5.99 11.82
N LYS A 75 14.42 5.84 12.63
CA LYS A 75 15.66 6.57 12.43
C LYS A 75 16.27 6.39 11.03
N PRO A 76 16.42 5.15 10.49
CA PRO A 76 16.93 4.95 9.13
C PRO A 76 16.06 5.61 8.04
N VAL A 77 14.75 5.61 8.27
CA VAL A 77 13.78 6.27 7.38
C VAL A 77 13.95 7.80 7.41
N ALA A 78 14.09 8.39 8.61
CA ALA A 78 14.34 9.84 8.76
C ALA A 78 15.64 10.28 8.07
N GLU A 79 16.71 9.51 8.24
CA GLU A 79 18.01 9.74 7.59
C GLU A 79 17.89 9.68 6.07
N LYS A 80 17.20 8.65 5.55
CA LYS A 80 17.01 8.48 4.11
C LYS A 80 16.12 9.57 3.53
N LEU A 81 15.01 9.90 4.20
CA LEU A 81 14.11 10.98 3.78
C LEU A 81 14.82 12.35 3.80
N SER A 82 15.72 12.60 4.78
CA SER A 82 16.55 13.80 4.82
C SER A 82 17.43 13.93 3.56
N LEU A 83 18.07 12.83 3.15
CA LEU A 83 18.89 12.80 1.93
C LEU A 83 18.06 13.09 0.68
N LEU A 84 16.90 12.47 0.54
CA LEU A 84 16.03 12.61 -0.64
C LEU A 84 15.41 14.01 -0.71
N LEU A 85 15.07 14.62 0.41
CA LEU A 85 14.51 15.99 0.46
C LEU A 85 15.56 17.08 0.39
N GLY A 86 16.84 16.75 0.60
CA GLY A 86 17.91 17.75 0.73
C GLY A 86 17.74 18.71 1.92
N LYS A 87 17.06 18.24 2.99
CA LYS A 87 16.80 19.02 4.22
C LYS A 87 16.72 18.11 5.44
N GLU A 88 16.92 18.68 6.61
CA GLU A 88 16.83 17.93 7.86
C GLU A 88 15.41 17.41 8.11
N VAL A 89 15.30 16.12 8.41
CA VAL A 89 14.12 15.48 8.97
C VAL A 89 14.44 15.11 10.41
N ARG A 90 13.86 15.85 11.35
CA ARG A 90 14.03 15.56 12.77
C ARG A 90 13.18 14.34 13.15
N LEU A 91 13.76 13.42 13.94
CA LEU A 91 13.01 12.29 14.51
C LEU A 91 12.64 12.63 15.96
N SER A 92 11.37 12.45 16.32
CA SER A 92 10.93 12.51 17.71
C SER A 92 11.41 11.28 18.49
N ALA A 93 11.83 11.46 19.74
CA ALA A 93 12.29 10.36 20.59
C ALA A 93 11.16 9.40 21.03
N GLU A 94 9.90 9.78 20.82
CA GLU A 94 8.73 9.06 21.25
C GLU A 94 7.54 9.36 20.32
N VAL A 95 6.53 8.49 20.30
CA VAL A 95 5.33 8.71 19.48
C VAL A 95 4.53 9.88 20.03
N LEU A 96 4.33 9.94 21.36
CA LEU A 96 3.48 10.94 22.01
C LEU A 96 3.88 11.11 23.46
N GLY A 97 4.41 12.28 23.80
CA GLY A 97 4.84 12.64 25.15
C GLY A 97 5.28 14.11 25.23
N GLU A 98 5.88 14.49 26.33
CA GLU A 98 6.28 15.89 26.54
C GLU A 98 7.43 16.33 25.60
N LYS A 99 8.33 15.41 25.28
CA LYS A 99 9.42 15.69 24.31
C LYS A 99 8.86 15.97 22.91
N THR A 100 7.90 15.15 22.47
CA THR A 100 7.19 15.34 21.18
C THR A 100 6.46 16.68 21.17
N LYS A 101 5.68 16.99 22.20
CA LYS A 101 4.96 18.29 22.29
C LYS A 101 5.90 19.48 22.22
N ARG A 102 7.04 19.41 22.88
CA ARG A 102 8.07 20.48 22.83
C ARG A 102 8.62 20.62 21.42
N ALA A 103 9.03 19.50 20.78
CA ALA A 103 9.54 19.51 19.42
C ALA A 103 8.54 20.07 18.40
N VAL A 104 7.23 19.76 18.57
CA VAL A 104 6.15 20.31 17.73
C VAL A 104 6.02 21.83 17.91
N LYS A 105 6.10 22.36 19.15
CA LYS A 105 6.04 23.81 19.41
C LYS A 105 7.21 24.58 18.78
N GLU A 106 8.36 23.95 18.69
CA GLU A 106 9.60 24.52 18.10
C GLU A 106 9.62 24.42 16.57
N LEU A 107 8.70 23.68 15.95
CA LEU A 107 8.68 23.44 14.51
C LEU A 107 8.38 24.72 13.74
N LYS A 108 9.26 25.05 12.79
CA LYS A 108 9.14 26.23 11.94
C LYS A 108 8.48 25.90 10.59
N PRO A 109 7.98 26.91 9.88
CA PRO A 109 7.47 26.72 8.51
C PRO A 109 8.49 26.01 7.60
N LYS A 110 8.02 25.04 6.81
CA LYS A 110 8.82 24.17 5.91
C LYS A 110 9.72 23.15 6.62
N GLU A 111 9.63 23.00 7.94
CA GLU A 111 10.32 21.93 8.68
C GLU A 111 9.44 20.69 8.80
N ILE A 112 10.08 19.55 9.01
CA ILE A 112 9.44 18.26 9.25
C ILE A 112 9.98 17.60 10.52
N LEU A 113 9.05 17.12 11.35
CA LEU A 113 9.29 16.27 12.51
C LEU A 113 8.63 14.92 12.24
N LEU A 114 9.39 13.85 12.04
CA LEU A 114 8.88 12.50 11.96
C LEU A 114 8.67 11.98 13.39
N LEU A 115 7.47 11.52 13.74
CA LEU A 115 7.26 10.82 15.00
C LEU A 115 7.90 9.43 14.94
N GLU A 116 8.21 8.86 16.11
CA GLU A 116 8.68 7.49 16.19
C GLU A 116 7.57 6.51 15.75
N ASN A 117 7.96 5.29 15.41
CA ASN A 117 7.10 4.23 14.88
C ASN A 117 5.78 4.13 15.66
N LEU A 118 4.67 4.49 15.01
CA LEU A 118 3.34 4.53 15.64
C LEU A 118 2.94 3.19 16.24
N ARG A 119 3.41 2.07 15.67
CA ARG A 119 3.13 0.71 16.16
C ARG A 119 3.91 0.33 17.42
N PHE A 120 4.76 1.22 17.94
CA PHE A 120 5.30 1.06 19.30
C PHE A 120 4.23 1.27 20.37
N ASP A 121 3.13 1.92 20.01
CA ASP A 121 1.98 2.07 20.89
C ASP A 121 0.85 1.12 20.45
N ALA A 122 0.46 0.19 21.33
CA ALA A 122 -0.58 -0.79 21.04
C ALA A 122 -1.96 -0.14 20.74
N ARG A 123 -2.18 1.11 21.18
CA ARG A 123 -3.41 1.85 20.95
C ARG A 123 -3.60 2.23 19.49
N GLU A 124 -2.51 2.36 18.72
CA GLU A 124 -2.56 2.60 17.27
C GLU A 124 -3.41 1.55 16.55
N MET A 125 -3.10 0.27 16.75
CA MET A 125 -3.79 -0.82 16.07
C MET A 125 -5.20 -1.08 16.58
N ARG A 126 -5.52 -0.65 17.82
CA ARG A 126 -6.86 -0.81 18.44
C ARG A 126 -7.82 0.33 18.10
N ASN A 127 -7.38 1.31 17.32
CA ASN A 127 -8.16 2.52 17.02
C ASN A 127 -8.68 3.24 18.28
N ASP A 128 -7.80 3.38 19.28
CA ASP A 128 -8.13 3.98 20.57
C ASP A 128 -8.49 5.47 20.42
N LYS A 129 -9.68 5.84 20.91
CA LYS A 129 -10.22 7.21 20.77
C LYS A 129 -9.38 8.25 21.52
N GLY A 130 -8.88 7.91 22.71
CA GLY A 130 -8.07 8.82 23.53
C GLY A 130 -6.72 9.08 22.87
N PHE A 131 -6.10 8.04 22.30
CA PHE A 131 -4.85 8.17 21.55
C PHE A 131 -5.05 8.97 20.25
N ALA A 132 -6.16 8.74 19.53
CA ALA A 132 -6.52 9.51 18.35
C ALA A 132 -6.65 11.02 18.65
N LYS A 133 -7.40 11.38 19.71
CA LYS A 133 -7.58 12.77 20.13
C LYS A 133 -6.27 13.44 20.52
N ARG A 134 -5.38 12.71 21.20
CA ARG A 134 -4.05 13.23 21.59
C ARG A 134 -3.12 13.40 20.39
N LEU A 135 -3.11 12.48 19.41
CA LEU A 135 -2.35 12.67 18.17
C LEU A 135 -2.91 13.83 17.36
N ALA A 136 -4.24 13.91 17.21
CA ALA A 136 -4.90 15.00 16.50
C ALA A 136 -4.56 16.38 17.11
N SER A 137 -4.40 16.48 18.45
CA SER A 137 -4.04 17.74 19.11
C SER A 137 -2.64 18.27 18.78
N LEU A 138 -1.80 17.50 18.07
CA LEU A 138 -0.48 17.94 17.62
C LEU A 138 -0.54 18.79 16.35
N GLY A 139 -1.64 18.76 15.59
CA GLY A 139 -1.76 19.47 14.31
C GLY A 139 -3.12 20.11 14.11
N GLU A 140 -3.28 20.76 12.97
CA GLU A 140 -4.50 21.49 12.58
C GLU A 140 -5.22 20.82 11.41
N ILE A 141 -4.47 20.08 10.57
CA ILE A 141 -4.94 19.43 9.35
C ILE A 141 -4.31 18.03 9.27
N TYR A 142 -5.05 17.07 8.76
CA TYR A 142 -4.56 15.72 8.52
C TYR A 142 -4.53 15.39 7.03
N ILE A 143 -3.40 14.87 6.57
CA ILE A 143 -3.21 14.40 5.18
C ILE A 143 -2.86 12.90 5.20
N ASN A 144 -3.71 12.08 4.58
CA ASN A 144 -3.41 10.66 4.34
C ASN A 144 -2.74 10.49 2.98
N ASN A 145 -1.49 10.02 2.95
CA ASN A 145 -0.75 9.66 1.73
C ASN A 145 -0.41 8.16 1.69
N ALA A 146 -0.99 7.37 2.60
CA ALA A 146 -0.60 5.97 2.80
C ALA A 146 -1.67 5.01 2.29
N PHE A 147 -1.77 4.83 0.96
CA PHE A 147 -2.72 3.91 0.35
C PHE A 147 -2.58 2.48 0.89
N ALA A 148 -1.35 1.94 0.93
CA ALA A 148 -1.08 0.55 1.29
C ALA A 148 -1.62 0.13 2.67
N VAL A 149 -1.85 1.07 3.59
CA VAL A 149 -2.44 0.81 4.92
C VAL A 149 -3.84 1.38 5.09
N SER A 150 -4.41 2.03 4.09
CA SER A 150 -5.74 2.64 4.16
C SER A 150 -6.88 1.62 4.30
N HIS A 151 -6.60 0.34 4.11
CA HIS A 151 -7.50 -0.77 4.42
C HIS A 151 -7.56 -1.12 5.92
N ARG A 152 -6.74 -0.51 6.78
CA ARG A 152 -6.68 -0.77 8.22
C ARG A 152 -7.47 0.26 9.02
N GLN A 153 -8.18 -0.22 10.05
CA GLN A 153 -8.89 0.66 10.98
C GLN A 153 -7.98 1.11 12.15
N HIS A 154 -6.79 1.63 11.83
CA HIS A 154 -5.84 2.13 12.83
C HIS A 154 -6.12 3.59 13.18
N VAL A 155 -5.62 4.04 14.34
CA VAL A 155 -5.78 5.44 14.79
C VAL A 155 -5.29 6.43 13.74
N SER A 156 -4.09 6.20 13.20
CA SER A 156 -3.49 7.11 12.23
C SER A 156 -4.18 7.10 10.86
N ILE A 157 -5.11 6.18 10.60
CA ILE A 157 -5.84 6.06 9.33
C ILE A 157 -7.29 6.54 9.45
N VAL A 158 -8.03 6.06 10.47
CA VAL A 158 -9.45 6.37 10.62
C VAL A 158 -9.79 7.12 11.91
N GLY A 159 -8.85 7.17 12.87
CA GLY A 159 -9.06 7.81 14.17
C GLY A 159 -8.86 9.32 14.10
N ILE A 160 -7.71 9.79 13.60
CA ILE A 160 -7.34 11.20 13.49
C ILE A 160 -8.33 12.00 12.63
N PRO A 161 -8.81 11.49 11.45
CA PRO A 161 -9.76 12.23 10.62
C PRO A 161 -11.07 12.63 11.31
N ARG A 162 -11.41 12.00 12.43
CA ARG A 162 -12.60 12.37 13.23
C ARG A 162 -12.47 13.72 13.92
N TYR A 163 -11.25 14.22 14.08
CA TYR A 163 -10.94 15.41 14.88
C TYR A 163 -10.37 16.56 14.05
N LEU A 164 -9.88 16.30 12.83
CA LEU A 164 -9.22 17.30 12.00
C LEU A 164 -9.82 17.37 10.59
N PRO A 165 -9.81 18.55 9.95
CA PRO A 165 -9.97 18.63 8.50
C PRO A 165 -8.98 17.70 7.83
N SER A 166 -9.47 16.90 6.88
CA SER A 166 -8.68 15.80 6.34
C SER A 166 -8.76 15.75 4.83
N ALA A 167 -7.66 15.43 4.17
CA ALA A 167 -7.61 15.22 2.74
C ALA A 167 -6.60 14.12 2.37
N ALA A 168 -6.66 13.67 1.11
CA ALA A 168 -5.69 12.77 0.51
C ALA A 168 -4.44 13.53 0.05
N GLY A 169 -3.27 12.96 0.29
CA GLY A 169 -2.04 13.33 -0.39
C GLY A 169 -2.08 12.95 -1.88
N LEU A 170 -1.10 13.40 -2.63
CA LEU A 170 -1.10 13.23 -4.11
C LEU A 170 -1.03 11.76 -4.51
N ASP A 171 -0.21 10.96 -3.83
CA ASP A 171 -0.09 9.53 -4.06
C ASP A 171 -1.40 8.78 -3.78
N LEU A 172 -2.07 9.05 -2.65
CA LEU A 172 -3.38 8.45 -2.34
C LEU A 172 -4.45 8.86 -3.38
N VAL A 173 -4.41 10.09 -3.88
CA VAL A 173 -5.31 10.55 -4.95
C VAL A 173 -5.08 9.74 -6.21
N GLU A 174 -3.84 9.61 -6.65
CA GLU A 174 -3.47 8.86 -7.87
C GLU A 174 -3.88 7.39 -7.79
N GLU A 175 -3.59 6.73 -6.66
CA GLU A 175 -3.99 5.33 -6.41
C GLU A 175 -5.52 5.16 -6.53
N VAL A 176 -6.27 5.97 -5.82
CA VAL A 176 -7.74 5.88 -5.80
C VAL A 176 -8.34 6.22 -7.16
N GLU A 177 -7.83 7.24 -7.86
CA GLU A 177 -8.32 7.60 -9.20
C GLU A 177 -8.03 6.50 -10.22
N THR A 178 -6.81 5.96 -10.22
CA THR A 178 -6.40 4.89 -11.14
C THR A 178 -7.22 3.62 -10.91
N LEU A 179 -7.34 3.17 -9.66
CA LEU A 179 -8.11 1.98 -9.35
C LEU A 179 -9.63 2.18 -9.57
N THR A 180 -10.14 3.39 -9.36
CA THR A 180 -11.54 3.73 -9.70
C THR A 180 -11.80 3.63 -11.21
N LYS A 181 -10.88 4.11 -12.04
CA LYS A 181 -10.99 3.98 -13.52
C LYS A 181 -11.00 2.50 -13.93
N VAL A 182 -10.11 1.71 -13.33
CA VAL A 182 -10.05 0.25 -13.57
C VAL A 182 -11.34 -0.44 -13.14
N LEU A 183 -11.93 -0.05 -12.02
CA LEU A 183 -13.16 -0.64 -11.50
C LEU A 183 -14.40 -0.27 -12.35
N GLN A 184 -14.51 0.99 -12.75
CA GLN A 184 -15.69 1.53 -13.44
C GLN A 184 -15.69 1.27 -14.94
N ASN A 185 -14.53 1.39 -15.59
CA ASN A 185 -14.41 1.31 -17.06
C ASN A 185 -13.24 0.41 -17.49
N PRO A 186 -13.19 -0.86 -17.07
CA PRO A 186 -12.11 -1.75 -17.49
C PRO A 186 -12.23 -2.11 -18.96
N ARG A 187 -11.11 -2.26 -19.65
CA ARG A 187 -11.09 -2.94 -20.94
C ARG A 187 -11.30 -4.42 -20.72
N ARG A 188 -12.34 -4.99 -21.31
CA ARG A 188 -12.66 -6.41 -21.15
C ARG A 188 -11.98 -7.28 -22.20
N PRO A 189 -11.65 -8.56 -21.90
CA PRO A 189 -11.89 -9.26 -20.62
C PRO A 189 -11.00 -8.78 -19.47
N VAL A 190 -11.55 -8.76 -18.25
CA VAL A 190 -10.80 -8.47 -17.02
C VAL A 190 -10.27 -9.77 -16.44
N VAL A 191 -8.96 -9.88 -16.32
CA VAL A 191 -8.26 -11.02 -15.74
C VAL A 191 -7.61 -10.63 -14.43
N VAL A 192 -7.99 -11.30 -13.34
CA VAL A 192 -7.37 -11.13 -12.02
C VAL A 192 -6.43 -12.31 -11.76
N ILE A 193 -5.17 -12.04 -11.48
CA ILE A 193 -4.14 -13.04 -11.20
C ILE A 193 -3.77 -12.94 -9.71
N LEU A 194 -3.97 -14.03 -8.97
CA LEU A 194 -3.71 -14.11 -7.53
C LEU A 194 -2.71 -15.21 -7.22
N GLY A 195 -1.69 -14.85 -6.47
CA GLY A 195 -0.67 -15.78 -5.99
C GLY A 195 -0.15 -15.44 -4.60
N GLY A 196 0.95 -16.10 -4.22
CA GLY A 196 1.55 -15.98 -2.88
C GLY A 196 0.87 -16.85 -1.85
N VAL A 197 0.86 -16.41 -0.56
CA VAL A 197 0.48 -17.27 0.58
C VAL A 197 -0.64 -16.69 1.47
N LYS A 198 -1.07 -15.44 1.25
CA LYS A 198 -1.97 -14.74 2.18
C LYS A 198 -3.44 -15.08 1.92
N TYR A 199 -4.12 -15.72 2.87
CA TYR A 199 -5.54 -16.11 2.77
C TYR A 199 -6.49 -14.94 2.46
N SER A 200 -6.20 -13.73 2.95
CA SER A 200 -7.03 -12.54 2.67
C SER A 200 -7.24 -12.25 1.17
N LYS A 201 -6.34 -12.70 0.30
CA LYS A 201 -6.52 -12.58 -1.15
C LYS A 201 -7.67 -13.42 -1.69
N ILE A 202 -7.99 -14.52 -1.00
CA ILE A 202 -9.13 -15.39 -1.35
C ILE A 202 -10.46 -14.67 -1.08
N GLU A 203 -10.54 -13.93 0.03
CA GLU A 203 -11.72 -13.15 0.37
C GLU A 203 -11.95 -12.01 -0.64
N ALA A 204 -10.89 -11.30 -1.03
CA ALA A 204 -10.96 -10.32 -2.10
C ALA A 204 -11.41 -10.96 -3.43
N ALA A 205 -10.85 -12.13 -3.79
CA ALA A 205 -11.25 -12.86 -4.98
C ALA A 205 -12.74 -13.22 -4.98
N ARG A 206 -13.30 -13.62 -3.84
CA ARG A 206 -14.73 -13.91 -3.71
C ARG A 206 -15.61 -12.74 -4.12
N LYS A 207 -15.26 -11.55 -3.69
CA LYS A 207 -16.01 -10.32 -3.99
C LYS A 207 -15.87 -9.89 -5.45
N MET A 208 -14.73 -10.22 -6.07
CA MET A 208 -14.47 -9.93 -7.48
C MET A 208 -15.15 -10.90 -8.46
N ILE A 209 -15.75 -12.01 -7.97
CA ILE A 209 -16.35 -13.05 -8.82
C ILE A 209 -17.38 -12.50 -9.82
N GLY A 210 -18.21 -11.54 -9.44
CA GLY A 210 -19.21 -10.94 -10.31
C GLY A 210 -18.65 -9.91 -11.30
N TRP A 211 -17.46 -9.39 -11.03
CA TRP A 211 -16.86 -8.31 -11.79
C TRP A 211 -15.76 -8.76 -12.76
N ALA A 212 -14.90 -9.69 -12.34
CA ALA A 212 -13.84 -10.24 -13.18
C ALA A 212 -14.38 -11.26 -14.18
N ASP A 213 -13.87 -11.24 -15.41
CA ASP A 213 -14.19 -12.25 -16.44
C ASP A 213 -13.42 -13.55 -16.18
N SER A 214 -12.21 -13.46 -15.66
CA SER A 214 -11.42 -14.61 -15.23
C SER A 214 -10.62 -14.31 -13.97
N ILE A 215 -10.49 -15.30 -13.08
CA ILE A 215 -9.61 -15.24 -11.91
C ILE A 215 -8.66 -16.43 -11.98
N LEU A 216 -7.36 -16.14 -12.11
CA LEU A 216 -6.29 -17.14 -12.16
C LEU A 216 -5.65 -17.23 -10.79
N VAL A 217 -5.56 -18.41 -10.23
CA VAL A 217 -5.05 -18.63 -8.89
C VAL A 217 -3.86 -19.56 -8.91
N GLY A 218 -2.75 -19.10 -8.39
CA GLY A 218 -1.50 -19.84 -8.24
C GLY A 218 -0.88 -19.66 -6.85
N GLY A 219 0.39 -20.06 -6.75
CA GLY A 219 1.09 -20.06 -5.47
C GLY A 219 0.40 -20.93 -4.42
N LYS A 220 0.75 -20.77 -3.16
CA LYS A 220 0.15 -21.54 -2.05
C LYS A 220 -1.34 -21.24 -1.80
N LEU A 221 -1.94 -20.29 -2.53
CA LEU A 221 -3.37 -20.02 -2.43
C LEU A 221 -4.23 -21.21 -2.88
N VAL A 222 -3.74 -22.03 -3.81
CA VAL A 222 -4.50 -23.20 -4.33
C VAL A 222 -4.76 -24.29 -3.29
N ILE A 223 -3.96 -24.35 -2.21
CA ILE A 223 -4.10 -25.38 -1.15
C ILE A 223 -5.14 -25.02 -0.07
N TYR A 224 -5.67 -23.80 -0.06
CA TYR A 224 -6.65 -23.41 0.94
C TYR A 224 -8.00 -24.04 0.68
N ASN A 225 -8.57 -24.75 1.69
CA ASN A 225 -9.88 -25.34 1.63
C ASN A 225 -10.96 -24.31 1.28
N GLY A 226 -11.79 -24.62 0.30
CA GLY A 226 -12.88 -23.75 -0.18
C GLY A 226 -12.57 -22.95 -1.44
N PHE A 227 -11.31 -22.90 -1.91
CA PHE A 227 -10.98 -22.27 -3.19
C PHE A 227 -11.59 -23.00 -4.39
N PRO A 228 -11.60 -24.34 -4.47
CA PRO A 228 -12.28 -25.06 -5.55
C PRO A 228 -13.79 -24.80 -5.64
N LYS A 229 -14.45 -24.51 -4.49
CA LYS A 229 -15.88 -24.19 -4.45
C LYS A 229 -16.23 -22.79 -4.98
N LEU A 230 -15.22 -21.90 -5.07
CA LEU A 230 -15.38 -20.54 -5.61
C LEU A 230 -15.29 -20.50 -7.13
N VAL A 231 -14.74 -21.54 -7.73
CA VAL A 231 -14.37 -21.55 -9.15
C VAL A 231 -15.54 -22.15 -9.94
N LYS A 232 -16.45 -21.32 -10.42
CA LYS A 232 -17.33 -21.63 -11.55
C LYS A 232 -16.49 -21.61 -12.83
N LYS A 233 -17.02 -22.19 -13.93
CA LYS A 233 -16.36 -22.50 -15.22
C LYS A 233 -15.37 -21.45 -15.81
N GLU A 234 -15.40 -20.20 -15.36
CA GLU A 234 -14.57 -19.10 -15.88
C GLU A 234 -13.38 -18.74 -14.96
N LYS A 235 -13.14 -19.54 -13.92
CA LYS A 235 -12.14 -19.25 -12.89
C LYS A 235 -11.23 -20.45 -12.76
N VAL A 236 -9.94 -20.23 -13.03
CA VAL A 236 -8.97 -21.30 -13.20
C VAL A 236 -8.05 -21.32 -11.99
N SER A 237 -8.15 -22.41 -11.21
CA SER A 237 -7.15 -22.74 -10.21
C SER A 237 -6.02 -23.51 -10.88
N GLY A 238 -4.79 -23.02 -10.70
CA GLY A 238 -3.63 -23.80 -11.14
C GLY A 238 -3.37 -24.97 -10.21
N ASP A 239 -2.68 -25.98 -10.72
CA ASP A 239 -2.13 -27.07 -9.93
C ASP A 239 -0.70 -26.76 -9.53
N LEU A 240 -0.30 -27.13 -8.32
CA LEU A 240 1.06 -27.04 -7.86
C LEU A 240 1.88 -28.28 -8.31
N LYS A 241 3.18 -28.08 -8.50
CA LYS A 241 4.16 -29.18 -8.58
C LYS A 241 4.10 -30.02 -7.29
N ARG A 242 4.69 -31.23 -7.29
CA ARG A 242 4.65 -32.15 -6.14
C ARG A 242 5.23 -31.57 -4.84
N ASP A 243 6.22 -30.69 -4.96
CA ASP A 243 6.86 -29.97 -3.84
C ASP A 243 6.05 -28.77 -3.34
N GLY A 244 5.01 -28.37 -4.06
CA GLY A 244 4.14 -27.25 -3.71
C GLY A 244 4.75 -25.84 -3.86
N GLU A 245 5.96 -25.75 -4.45
CA GLU A 245 6.72 -24.49 -4.50
C GLU A 245 6.49 -23.68 -5.78
N ASP A 246 5.91 -24.29 -6.83
CA ASP A 246 5.56 -23.57 -8.08
C ASP A 246 4.35 -24.22 -8.75
N ILE A 247 3.68 -23.51 -9.66
CA ILE A 247 2.59 -24.07 -10.48
C ILE A 247 3.12 -25.00 -11.58
N THR A 248 2.27 -25.94 -12.01
CA THR A 248 2.62 -26.90 -13.06
C THR A 248 2.73 -26.25 -14.43
N GLU A 249 3.44 -26.91 -15.35
CA GLU A 249 3.55 -26.49 -16.75
C GLU A 249 2.19 -26.44 -17.46
N ALA A 250 1.27 -27.34 -17.11
CA ALA A 250 -0.10 -27.34 -17.64
C ALA A 250 -0.85 -26.06 -17.22
N SER A 251 -0.78 -25.69 -15.94
CA SER A 251 -1.37 -24.48 -15.40
C SER A 251 -0.77 -23.22 -16.03
N ILE A 252 0.54 -23.17 -16.21
CA ILE A 252 1.22 -22.05 -16.88
C ILE A 252 0.64 -21.85 -18.29
N LYS A 253 0.57 -22.91 -19.09
CA LYS A 253 0.06 -22.85 -20.48
C LYS A 253 -1.41 -22.41 -20.54
N GLU A 254 -2.22 -22.85 -19.59
CA GLU A 254 -3.60 -22.46 -19.51
C GLU A 254 -3.75 -20.97 -19.15
N PHE A 255 -3.02 -20.50 -18.15
CA PHE A 255 -3.01 -19.10 -17.75
C PHE A 255 -2.53 -18.19 -18.89
N GLU A 256 -1.47 -18.56 -19.59
CA GLU A 256 -0.95 -17.81 -20.75
C GLU A 256 -2.01 -17.64 -21.86
N LYS A 257 -2.87 -18.65 -22.11
CA LYS A 257 -3.94 -18.56 -23.10
C LYS A 257 -4.99 -17.51 -22.70
N ILE A 258 -5.32 -17.44 -21.41
CA ILE A 258 -6.30 -16.49 -20.88
C ILE A 258 -5.71 -15.08 -20.87
N ILE A 259 -4.47 -14.91 -20.37
CA ILE A 259 -3.75 -13.64 -20.27
C ILE A 259 -3.62 -12.98 -21.66
N ARG A 260 -3.33 -13.75 -22.71
CA ARG A 260 -3.22 -13.21 -24.08
C ARG A 260 -4.47 -12.53 -24.61
N LYS A 261 -5.64 -12.88 -24.09
CA LYS A 261 -6.93 -12.32 -24.53
C LYS A 261 -7.43 -11.19 -23.62
N ALA A 262 -6.72 -10.90 -22.54
CA ALA A 262 -7.13 -9.90 -21.56
C ALA A 262 -7.12 -8.49 -22.17
N GLY A 263 -8.10 -7.68 -21.74
CA GLY A 263 -8.13 -6.24 -21.96
C GLY A 263 -7.60 -5.47 -20.76
N THR A 264 -7.83 -6.00 -19.54
CA THR A 264 -7.27 -5.48 -18.29
C THR A 264 -6.74 -6.65 -17.45
N ILE A 265 -5.56 -6.48 -16.87
CA ILE A 265 -4.95 -7.46 -15.97
C ILE A 265 -4.70 -6.80 -14.61
N ILE A 266 -5.16 -7.48 -13.55
CA ILE A 266 -4.85 -7.14 -12.16
C ILE A 266 -4.06 -8.30 -11.58
N TRP A 267 -2.85 -8.04 -11.08
CA TRP A 267 -2.01 -9.11 -10.57
C TRP A 267 -1.47 -8.80 -9.17
N SER A 268 -1.64 -9.75 -8.24
CA SER A 268 -1.09 -9.66 -6.89
C SER A 268 -0.59 -11.01 -6.39
N GLY A 269 0.72 -11.11 -6.23
CA GLY A 269 1.44 -12.25 -5.68
C GLY A 269 2.02 -13.20 -6.72
N PRO A 270 3.22 -13.73 -6.45
CA PRO A 270 3.92 -14.66 -7.33
C PRO A 270 3.22 -16.02 -7.42
N MET A 271 3.48 -16.72 -8.53
CA MET A 271 2.90 -18.06 -8.81
C MET A 271 3.68 -19.18 -8.15
N GLY A 272 4.92 -18.93 -7.73
CA GLY A 272 5.82 -19.86 -7.06
C GLY A 272 6.86 -19.12 -6.23
N ALA A 273 7.77 -19.85 -5.59
CA ALA A 273 8.90 -19.30 -4.81
C ALA A 273 9.94 -18.70 -5.76
N PHE A 274 9.63 -17.56 -6.35
CA PHE A 274 10.37 -16.93 -7.45
C PHE A 274 11.82 -16.55 -7.08
N GLU A 275 12.12 -16.46 -5.80
CA GLU A 275 13.47 -16.19 -5.29
C GLU A 275 14.45 -17.31 -5.67
N LYS A 276 13.97 -18.56 -5.74
CA LYS A 276 14.72 -19.77 -6.10
C LYS A 276 14.57 -20.04 -7.60
N GLU A 277 15.69 -20.30 -8.30
CA GLU A 277 15.68 -20.51 -9.74
C GLU A 277 14.84 -21.70 -10.18
N GLU A 278 14.84 -22.78 -9.41
CA GLU A 278 14.09 -24.01 -9.65
C GLU A 278 12.56 -23.84 -9.57
N TYR A 279 12.09 -22.78 -8.88
CA TYR A 279 10.65 -22.51 -8.62
C TYR A 279 10.17 -21.17 -9.18
N ASN A 280 10.97 -20.52 -10.02
CA ASN A 280 10.63 -19.21 -10.57
C ASN A 280 9.86 -19.26 -11.90
N GLN A 281 9.77 -20.44 -12.54
CA GLN A 281 9.26 -20.56 -13.91
C GLN A 281 7.80 -20.14 -14.03
N GLY A 282 6.95 -20.52 -13.08
CA GLY A 282 5.55 -20.08 -13.05
C GLY A 282 5.43 -18.56 -13.04
N THR A 283 6.09 -17.91 -12.09
CA THR A 283 6.06 -16.45 -11.98
C THR A 283 6.68 -15.76 -13.20
N LYS A 284 7.83 -16.23 -13.66
CA LYS A 284 8.56 -15.64 -14.81
C LYS A 284 7.74 -15.70 -16.09
N ARG A 285 7.15 -16.86 -16.40
CA ARG A 285 6.35 -17.04 -17.62
C ARG A 285 5.05 -16.27 -17.59
N ILE A 286 4.39 -16.21 -16.44
CA ILE A 286 3.19 -15.37 -16.28
C ILE A 286 3.57 -13.90 -16.45
N ALA A 287 4.67 -13.41 -15.85
CA ALA A 287 5.16 -12.06 -16.05
C ALA A 287 5.42 -11.74 -17.54
N GLN A 288 6.08 -12.67 -18.25
CA GLN A 288 6.30 -12.52 -19.69
C GLN A 288 5.00 -12.48 -20.50
N ALA A 289 4.01 -13.29 -20.12
CA ALA A 289 2.71 -13.28 -20.78
C ALA A 289 1.95 -11.97 -20.54
N VAL A 290 2.01 -11.44 -19.31
CA VAL A 290 1.41 -10.15 -18.91
C VAL A 290 2.01 -9.01 -19.74
N VAL A 291 3.33 -8.87 -19.79
CA VAL A 291 3.98 -7.77 -20.53
C VAL A 291 3.90 -7.92 -22.06
N LYS A 292 3.65 -9.12 -22.57
CA LYS A 292 3.40 -9.37 -24.00
C LYS A 292 1.94 -9.17 -24.39
N SER A 293 1.05 -9.08 -23.44
CA SER A 293 -0.37 -8.82 -23.71
C SER A 293 -0.56 -7.36 -24.17
N ARG A 294 -1.75 -7.07 -24.73
CA ARG A 294 -2.17 -5.70 -25.04
C ARG A 294 -3.09 -5.13 -23.95
N ALA A 295 -3.17 -5.82 -22.82
CA ALA A 295 -4.00 -5.43 -21.69
C ALA A 295 -3.42 -4.19 -21.00
N TYR A 296 -4.29 -3.40 -20.39
CA TYR A 296 -3.88 -2.45 -19.36
C TYR A 296 -3.51 -3.24 -18.09
N THR A 297 -2.29 -3.07 -17.61
CA THR A 297 -1.71 -3.90 -16.56
C THR A 297 -1.61 -3.13 -15.25
N VAL A 298 -2.23 -3.67 -14.20
CA VAL A 298 -2.18 -3.15 -12.83
C VAL A 298 -1.64 -4.24 -11.93
N ILE A 299 -0.53 -3.98 -11.28
CA ILE A 299 0.02 -4.91 -10.30
C ILE A 299 0.08 -4.28 -8.92
N GLY A 300 0.11 -5.11 -7.88
CA GLY A 300 0.29 -4.62 -6.51
C GLY A 300 0.85 -5.68 -5.58
N GLY A 301 1.67 -5.19 -4.66
CA GLY A 301 2.33 -6.00 -3.64
C GLY A 301 3.81 -6.21 -3.91
N GLY A 302 4.62 -5.95 -2.88
CA GLY A 302 6.09 -5.96 -2.98
C GLY A 302 6.67 -7.26 -3.55
N ASP A 303 6.11 -8.44 -3.23
CA ASP A 303 6.58 -9.71 -3.80
C ASP A 303 6.38 -9.78 -5.33
N THR A 304 5.29 -9.20 -5.86
CA THR A 304 5.03 -9.17 -7.31
C THR A 304 5.99 -8.22 -8.00
N GLU A 305 6.16 -7.04 -7.44
CA GLU A 305 7.09 -6.03 -7.92
C GLU A 305 8.53 -6.52 -7.88
N ALA A 306 8.97 -7.13 -6.77
CA ALA A 306 10.30 -7.74 -6.64
C ALA A 306 10.54 -8.84 -7.69
N ALA A 307 9.53 -9.67 -7.99
CA ALA A 307 9.64 -10.67 -9.04
C ALA A 307 9.81 -10.03 -10.43
N LEU A 308 9.02 -8.99 -10.73
CA LEU A 308 9.13 -8.27 -12.02
C LEU A 308 10.47 -7.56 -12.15
N THR A 309 10.99 -6.95 -11.10
CA THR A 309 12.31 -6.33 -11.03
C THR A 309 13.40 -7.37 -11.28
N LYS A 310 13.33 -8.53 -10.58
CA LYS A 310 14.28 -9.65 -10.80
C LYS A 310 14.32 -10.11 -12.25
N PHE A 311 13.19 -10.08 -12.96
CA PHE A 311 13.10 -10.52 -14.35
C PHE A 311 13.31 -9.39 -15.37
N GLY A 312 13.57 -8.14 -14.95
CA GLY A 312 13.75 -6.97 -15.82
C GLY A 312 12.48 -6.58 -16.59
N LEU A 313 11.31 -6.74 -15.96
CA LEU A 313 10.00 -6.53 -16.58
C LEU A 313 9.16 -5.42 -15.91
N VAL A 314 9.62 -4.84 -14.81
CA VAL A 314 8.88 -3.87 -14.00
C VAL A 314 8.47 -2.63 -14.82
N ASP A 315 9.38 -2.08 -15.63
CA ASP A 315 9.16 -0.89 -16.46
C ASP A 315 8.15 -1.09 -17.62
N LYS A 316 7.68 -2.33 -17.81
CA LYS A 316 6.70 -2.69 -18.85
C LYS A 316 5.27 -2.80 -18.33
N ILE A 317 5.05 -2.47 -17.07
CA ILE A 317 3.75 -2.46 -16.42
C ILE A 317 3.17 -1.06 -16.46
N ASP A 318 1.88 -0.94 -16.80
CA ASP A 318 1.23 0.37 -16.92
C ASP A 318 1.01 1.06 -15.57
N TYR A 319 0.74 0.29 -14.51
CA TYR A 319 0.55 0.84 -13.15
C TYR A 319 0.97 -0.15 -12.06
N ILE A 320 1.74 0.34 -11.10
CA ILE A 320 2.16 -0.40 -9.90
C ILE A 320 1.55 0.27 -8.67
N SER A 321 0.66 -0.45 -8.00
CA SER A 321 0.05 0.00 -6.74
C SER A 321 1.00 -0.24 -5.57
N SER A 322 1.18 0.76 -4.72
CA SER A 322 2.01 0.70 -3.51
C SER A 322 1.57 -0.37 -2.50
N GLY A 323 0.31 -0.86 -2.60
CA GLY A 323 -0.29 -1.77 -1.63
C GLY A 323 -1.12 -2.90 -2.20
N GLY A 324 -0.54 -4.06 -2.55
CA GLY A 324 -1.27 -5.18 -3.13
C GLY A 324 -2.51 -5.65 -2.35
N GLY A 325 -2.45 -5.64 -1.02
CA GLY A 325 -3.61 -5.97 -0.18
C GLY A 325 -4.70 -4.89 -0.24
N ALA A 326 -4.31 -3.63 -0.10
CA ALA A 326 -5.21 -2.48 -0.20
C ALA A 326 -5.83 -2.36 -1.60
N MET A 327 -5.02 -2.57 -2.66
CA MET A 327 -5.50 -2.60 -4.05
C MET A 327 -6.60 -3.64 -4.26
N LEU A 328 -6.36 -4.88 -3.82
CA LEU A 328 -7.37 -5.95 -3.96
C LEU A 328 -8.63 -5.65 -3.16
N GLU A 329 -8.50 -5.11 -1.94
CA GLU A 329 -9.66 -4.74 -1.11
C GLU A 329 -10.42 -3.56 -1.73
N PHE A 330 -9.71 -2.55 -2.26
CA PHE A 330 -10.33 -1.44 -2.97
C PHE A 330 -11.11 -1.91 -4.22
N LEU A 331 -10.53 -2.78 -5.02
CA LEU A 331 -11.19 -3.33 -6.22
C LEU A 331 -12.36 -4.24 -5.86
N ALA A 332 -12.33 -4.87 -4.69
CA ALA A 332 -13.41 -5.73 -4.20
C ALA A 332 -14.59 -4.96 -3.57
N GLU A 333 -14.31 -3.83 -2.88
CA GLU A 333 -15.29 -3.06 -2.12
C GLU A 333 -15.66 -1.72 -2.76
N GLY A 334 -14.85 -1.22 -3.71
CA GLY A 334 -14.99 0.10 -4.31
C GLY A 334 -14.48 1.24 -3.44
N THR A 335 -14.00 0.95 -2.22
CA THR A 335 -13.46 1.93 -1.29
C THR A 335 -12.60 1.27 -0.19
N LEU A 336 -11.98 2.07 0.70
CA LEU A 336 -11.24 1.61 1.87
C LEU A 336 -11.61 2.42 3.11
N PRO A 337 -11.46 1.86 4.33
CA PRO A 337 -11.73 2.60 5.58
C PRO A 337 -11.04 3.97 5.66
N GLY A 338 -9.77 4.07 5.25
CA GLY A 338 -9.01 5.33 5.25
C GLY A 338 -9.49 6.32 4.19
N VAL A 339 -9.99 5.84 3.07
CA VAL A 339 -10.62 6.65 2.01
C VAL A 339 -11.95 7.22 2.51
N GLU A 340 -12.77 6.39 3.14
CA GLU A 340 -14.05 6.84 3.71
C GLU A 340 -13.87 7.81 4.89
N ALA A 341 -12.82 7.62 5.70
CA ALA A 341 -12.55 8.49 6.85
C ALA A 341 -12.25 9.94 6.45
N ILE A 342 -11.59 10.16 5.30
CA ILE A 342 -11.27 11.51 4.81
C ILE A 342 -12.39 12.15 3.99
N LYS A 343 -13.39 11.38 3.55
CA LYS A 343 -14.57 11.89 2.82
C LYS A 343 -15.65 12.41 3.76
N LYS A 344 -15.71 11.91 5.00
CA LYS A 344 -16.76 12.29 5.94
C LYS A 344 -16.60 13.76 6.31
N GLU A 345 -17.63 14.57 6.02
CA GLU A 345 -17.81 15.85 6.67
C GLU A 345 -17.86 15.65 8.20
N ARG A 346 -17.28 16.58 8.95
CA ARG A 346 -17.30 16.51 10.41
C ARG A 346 -18.75 16.38 10.89
N GLN A 347 -19.03 15.36 11.68
CA GLN A 347 -20.17 15.45 12.59
C GLN A 347 -19.75 16.43 13.71
N GLU A 348 -20.35 17.60 13.72
CA GLU A 348 -20.24 18.61 14.78
C GLU A 348 -20.55 18.04 16.16
#